data_991c3ef2feb9f3cfe6c370a3be178236
#
_entry.id   991c3ef2feb9f3cfe6c370a3be178236
#
_cell.length_a   1.000
_cell.length_b   1.000
_cell.length_c   1.000
_cell.angle_alpha   90.00
_cell.angle_beta   90.00
_cell.angle_gamma   90.00
#
_symmetry.space_group_name_H-M   'P 1'
#
loop_
_entity.id
_entity.type
_entity.pdbx_description
1 polymer ?
#
loop_
_entity_poly.entity_id
_entity_poly.type
_entity_poly.pdbx_seq_one_letter_code
_entity_poly.pdbx_strand_id
1 'polypeptide(L)'
;MEVTIGEIIEEGATVKKDDVLVRLNDEELQKQKDAETLELTGAKSEAVSAQKSYEIQVIDNEAGLNKARVTLELAKLELKKWEGENAAKLQELELDLKAAQKDHERASEKYEKAVALHERQFLSTDQLKQDEVVRIQAESKLQTARTNLQVHTEFTQVKEKRKLETDIDDAEAQLERTVRKNESELSSKQASLDKALAELAQRERQMAKLERQLEQTVIKAPTDGLVVYQS
;
A
#
# COMPACT_ATOMS: atom_id res chain seq x y z
N MET A 1 0.80 -11.23 56.86
CA MET A 1 -0.10 -12.40 56.72
C MET A 1 0.04 -13.23 57.98
N GLU A 2 -1.03 -13.51 58.70
CA GLU A 2 -1.05 -14.53 59.71
C GLU A 2 -0.95 -15.89 59.01
N VAL A 3 0.11 -16.62 59.32
CA VAL A 3 0.36 -17.95 58.81
C VAL A 3 -0.27 -18.93 59.77
N THR A 4 -1.39 -19.57 59.37
CA THR A 4 -2.05 -20.58 60.15
C THR A 4 -1.58 -21.98 59.69
N ILE A 5 -1.34 -22.87 60.65
CA ILE A 5 -0.96 -24.24 60.37
C ILE A 5 -2.22 -25.00 59.95
N GLY A 6 -2.25 -25.65 58.81
CA GLY A 6 -3.34 -26.51 58.35
C GLY A 6 -3.20 -27.94 58.89
N GLU A 7 -2.04 -28.55 58.71
CA GLU A 7 -1.71 -29.90 59.17
C GLU A 7 -0.27 -29.91 59.70
N ILE A 8 -0.02 -30.65 60.77
CA ILE A 8 1.30 -30.89 61.32
C ILE A 8 1.43 -32.35 61.65
N ILE A 9 2.59 -32.96 61.40
CA ILE A 9 2.88 -34.34 61.75
C ILE A 9 3.01 -34.45 63.27
N GLU A 10 2.62 -35.60 63.83
CA GLU A 10 2.68 -35.82 65.28
C GLU A 10 4.10 -35.84 65.79
N GLU A 11 4.31 -35.36 67.04
CA GLU A 11 5.60 -35.44 67.74
C GLU A 11 5.97 -36.90 67.97
N GLY A 12 7.24 -37.26 67.71
CA GLY A 12 7.72 -38.62 67.86
C GLY A 12 7.51 -39.49 66.58
N ALA A 13 6.95 -38.97 65.53
CA ALA A 13 6.84 -39.68 64.25
C ALA A 13 8.20 -39.84 63.54
N THR A 14 8.45 -41.01 62.98
CA THR A 14 9.64 -41.24 62.13
C THR A 14 9.33 -40.88 60.69
N VAL A 15 10.13 -40.01 60.13
CA VAL A 15 9.96 -39.48 58.78
C VAL A 15 11.15 -39.79 57.91
N LYS A 16 10.91 -39.93 56.61
CA LYS A 16 11.93 -40.03 55.57
C LYS A 16 12.17 -38.69 54.91
N LYS A 17 13.30 -38.58 54.26
CA LYS A 17 13.58 -37.40 53.43
C LYS A 17 12.43 -37.13 52.45
N ASP A 18 12.06 -35.86 52.31
CA ASP A 18 10.97 -35.32 51.48
C ASP A 18 9.53 -35.60 51.99
N ASP A 19 9.37 -36.30 53.15
CA ASP A 19 8.05 -36.43 53.81
C ASP A 19 7.55 -35.06 54.26
N VAL A 20 6.22 -34.80 54.16
CA VAL A 20 5.61 -33.54 54.55
C VAL A 20 5.55 -33.45 56.07
N LEU A 21 6.22 -32.45 56.64
CA LEU A 21 6.24 -32.19 58.10
C LEU A 21 5.11 -31.25 58.53
N VAL A 22 4.92 -30.17 57.76
CA VAL A 22 3.90 -29.16 58.04
C VAL A 22 3.31 -28.72 56.72
N ARG A 23 1.99 -28.60 56.71
CA ARG A 23 1.23 -27.94 55.66
C ARG A 23 0.61 -26.70 56.22
N LEU A 24 1.00 -25.53 55.71
CA LEU A 24 0.37 -24.25 56.08
C LEU A 24 -0.99 -24.13 55.35
N ASN A 25 -1.89 -23.34 55.87
CA ASN A 25 -3.15 -23.05 55.20
C ASN A 25 -2.86 -22.26 53.93
N ASP A 26 -3.18 -22.83 52.78
CA ASP A 26 -2.92 -22.31 51.45
C ASP A 26 -4.21 -21.88 50.68
N GLU A 27 -5.39 -21.96 51.31
CA GLU A 27 -6.68 -21.67 50.66
C GLU A 27 -6.69 -20.28 49.95
N GLU A 28 -6.16 -19.25 50.60
CA GLU A 28 -6.12 -17.91 50.04
C GLU A 28 -5.18 -17.81 48.86
N LEU A 29 -4.02 -18.48 48.95
CA LEU A 29 -3.07 -18.56 47.85
C LEU A 29 -3.61 -19.35 46.67
N GLN A 30 -4.38 -20.42 46.92
CA GLN A 30 -5.06 -21.14 45.85
C GLN A 30 -6.10 -20.29 45.14
N LYS A 31 -6.94 -19.55 45.87
CA LYS A 31 -7.91 -18.59 45.27
C LYS A 31 -7.21 -17.52 44.44
N GLN A 32 -6.08 -16.98 44.92
CA GLN A 32 -5.31 -16.02 44.18
C GLN A 32 -4.67 -16.64 42.90
N LYS A 33 -4.19 -17.88 42.97
CA LYS A 33 -3.69 -18.62 41.81
C LYS A 33 -4.79 -18.85 40.77
N ASP A 34 -5.99 -19.25 41.20
CA ASP A 34 -7.12 -19.49 40.30
C ASP A 34 -7.53 -18.18 39.59
N ALA A 35 -7.60 -17.07 40.32
CA ALA A 35 -7.88 -15.75 39.76
C ALA A 35 -6.79 -15.33 38.75
N GLU A 36 -5.51 -15.48 39.14
CA GLU A 36 -4.39 -15.14 38.25
C GLU A 36 -4.32 -16.05 37.02
N THR A 37 -4.74 -17.32 37.13
CA THR A 37 -4.84 -18.24 35.97
C THR A 37 -5.84 -17.73 34.94
N LEU A 38 -6.95 -17.18 35.35
CA LEU A 38 -7.95 -16.56 34.46
C LEU A 38 -7.38 -15.31 33.77
N GLU A 39 -6.74 -14.44 34.57
CA GLU A 39 -6.09 -13.23 34.05
C GLU A 39 -4.95 -13.56 33.06
N LEU A 40 -4.12 -14.56 33.38
CA LEU A 40 -3.07 -15.04 32.49
C LEU A 40 -3.62 -15.58 31.16
N THR A 41 -4.74 -16.31 31.23
CA THR A 41 -5.41 -16.83 30.04
C THR A 41 -5.96 -15.69 29.17
N GLY A 42 -6.53 -14.67 29.80
CA GLY A 42 -6.98 -13.44 29.16
C GLY A 42 -5.83 -12.72 28.44
N ALA A 43 -4.72 -12.48 29.16
CA ALA A 43 -3.53 -11.82 28.61
C ALA A 43 -2.90 -12.61 27.45
N LYS A 44 -2.86 -13.95 27.52
CA LYS A 44 -2.44 -14.81 26.41
C LYS A 44 -3.31 -14.64 25.17
N SER A 45 -4.63 -14.61 25.35
CA SER A 45 -5.58 -14.45 24.26
C SER A 45 -5.44 -13.06 23.61
N GLU A 46 -5.20 -12.03 24.41
CA GLU A 46 -4.98 -10.67 23.92
C GLU A 46 -3.67 -10.53 23.15
N ALA A 47 -2.57 -11.12 23.66
CA ALA A 47 -1.29 -11.15 22.96
C ALA A 47 -1.40 -11.85 21.60
N VAL A 48 -2.09 -13.00 21.52
CA VAL A 48 -2.34 -13.71 20.25
C VAL A 48 -3.19 -12.86 19.29
N SER A 49 -4.21 -12.19 19.82
CA SER A 49 -5.06 -11.31 19.00
C SER A 49 -4.28 -10.11 18.45
N ALA A 50 -3.46 -9.47 19.29
CA ALA A 50 -2.58 -8.37 18.89
C ALA A 50 -1.55 -8.81 17.84
N GLN A 51 -0.94 -10.00 18.01
CA GLN A 51 -0.03 -10.58 17.05
C GLN A 51 -0.68 -10.79 15.69
N LYS A 52 -1.86 -11.41 15.65
CA LYS A 52 -2.61 -11.61 14.41
C LYS A 52 -3.02 -10.29 13.75
N SER A 53 -3.41 -9.31 14.54
CA SER A 53 -3.76 -7.98 14.04
C SER A 53 -2.55 -7.27 13.39
N TYR A 54 -1.35 -7.44 13.97
CA TYR A 54 -0.11 -6.95 13.37
C TYR A 54 0.22 -7.67 12.05
N GLU A 55 0.12 -8.98 12.02
CA GLU A 55 0.38 -9.80 10.81
C GLU A 55 -0.56 -9.43 9.66
N ILE A 56 -1.86 -9.26 9.94
CA ILE A 56 -2.85 -8.81 8.95
C ILE A 56 -2.47 -7.42 8.43
N GLN A 57 -2.08 -6.49 9.32
CA GLN A 57 -1.68 -5.15 8.90
C GLN A 57 -0.45 -5.17 7.97
N VAL A 58 0.52 -6.06 8.21
CA VAL A 58 1.68 -6.24 7.31
C VAL A 58 1.22 -6.64 5.91
N ILE A 59 0.30 -7.62 5.81
CA ILE A 59 -0.24 -8.11 4.54
C ILE A 59 -1.03 -6.99 3.82
N ASP A 60 -1.90 -6.29 4.54
CA ASP A 60 -2.71 -5.20 3.99
C ASP A 60 -1.83 -4.04 3.48
N ASN A 61 -0.77 -3.72 4.22
CA ASN A 61 0.21 -2.71 3.82
C ASN A 61 0.93 -3.10 2.52
N GLU A 62 1.35 -4.35 2.40
CA GLU A 62 2.00 -4.86 1.19
C GLU A 62 1.04 -4.83 -0.01
N ALA A 63 -0.19 -5.28 0.17
CA ALA A 63 -1.22 -5.26 -0.87
C ALA A 63 -1.54 -3.81 -1.30
N GLY A 64 -1.70 -2.90 -0.35
CA GLY A 64 -1.94 -1.48 -0.60
C GLY A 64 -0.78 -0.82 -1.36
N LEU A 65 0.45 -1.10 -0.96
CA LEU A 65 1.66 -0.61 -1.61
C LEU A 65 1.79 -1.13 -3.06
N ASN A 66 1.56 -2.42 -3.27
CA ASN A 66 1.61 -3.03 -4.59
C ASN A 66 0.55 -2.42 -5.52
N LYS A 67 -0.68 -2.22 -5.03
CA LYS A 67 -1.74 -1.55 -5.79
C LYS A 67 -1.33 -0.13 -6.21
N ALA A 68 -0.77 0.66 -5.30
CA ALA A 68 -0.33 2.02 -5.61
C ALA A 68 0.82 2.04 -6.63
N ARG A 69 1.78 1.11 -6.53
CA ARG A 69 2.88 0.94 -7.51
C ARG A 69 2.36 0.59 -8.90
N VAL A 70 1.44 -0.36 -8.99
CA VAL A 70 0.83 -0.76 -10.27
C VAL A 70 0.07 0.41 -10.90
N THR A 71 -0.66 1.20 -10.10
CA THR A 71 -1.35 2.40 -10.59
C THR A 71 -0.36 3.40 -11.20
N LEU A 72 0.77 3.65 -10.54
CA LEU A 72 1.82 4.53 -11.06
C LEU A 72 2.45 3.98 -12.35
N GLU A 73 2.72 2.67 -12.39
CA GLU A 73 3.28 2.02 -13.58
C GLU A 73 2.33 2.12 -14.79
N LEU A 74 1.03 1.90 -14.56
CA LEU A 74 0.01 2.04 -15.61
C LEU A 74 -0.07 3.48 -16.12
N ALA A 75 -0.01 4.49 -15.25
CA ALA A 75 0.00 5.90 -15.66
C ALA A 75 1.23 6.22 -16.53
N LYS A 76 2.43 5.71 -16.17
CA LYS A 76 3.65 5.86 -16.96
C LYS A 76 3.57 5.14 -18.32
N LEU A 77 2.96 3.96 -18.36
CA LEU A 77 2.73 3.22 -19.60
C LEU A 77 1.74 3.95 -20.53
N GLU A 78 0.71 4.57 -19.98
CA GLU A 78 -0.27 5.34 -20.75
C GLU A 78 0.38 6.57 -21.41
N LEU A 79 1.26 7.29 -20.69
CA LEU A 79 2.04 8.37 -21.27
C LEU A 79 2.93 7.86 -22.41
N LYS A 80 3.65 6.76 -22.20
CA LYS A 80 4.53 6.18 -23.22
C LYS A 80 3.77 5.72 -24.47
N LYS A 81 2.59 5.11 -24.28
CA LYS A 81 1.69 4.72 -25.38
C LYS A 81 1.25 5.96 -26.15
N TRP A 82 0.79 6.98 -25.45
CA TRP A 82 0.37 8.24 -26.06
C TRP A 82 1.51 8.91 -26.85
N GLU A 83 2.75 8.90 -26.36
CA GLU A 83 3.90 9.44 -27.09
C GLU A 83 4.07 8.76 -28.46
N GLY A 84 3.91 7.44 -28.54
CA GLY A 84 3.95 6.70 -29.79
C GLY A 84 2.78 7.05 -30.72
N GLU A 85 1.57 7.14 -30.20
CA GLU A 85 0.35 7.49 -30.96
C GLU A 85 0.43 8.94 -31.47
N ASN A 86 0.90 9.86 -30.62
CA ASN A 86 1.07 11.25 -30.99
C ASN A 86 2.14 11.45 -32.08
N ALA A 87 3.28 10.71 -31.99
CA ALA A 87 4.28 10.74 -33.06
C ALA A 87 3.74 10.27 -34.41
N ALA A 88 2.94 9.20 -34.43
CA ALA A 88 2.28 8.71 -35.63
C ALA A 88 1.29 9.73 -36.19
N LYS A 89 0.52 10.39 -35.31
CA LYS A 89 -0.46 11.43 -35.70
C LYS A 89 0.23 12.68 -36.26
N LEU A 90 1.32 13.10 -35.67
CA LEU A 90 2.12 14.21 -36.21
C LEU A 90 2.65 13.88 -37.61
N GLN A 91 3.19 12.69 -37.81
CA GLN A 91 3.67 12.26 -39.11
C GLN A 91 2.55 12.24 -40.15
N GLU A 92 1.34 11.77 -39.81
CA GLU A 92 0.16 11.83 -40.67
C GLU A 92 -0.16 13.27 -41.08
N LEU A 93 -0.26 14.18 -40.13
CA LEU A 93 -0.60 15.60 -40.38
C LEU A 93 0.47 16.31 -41.23
N GLU A 94 1.75 15.99 -41.03
CA GLU A 94 2.85 16.51 -41.82
C GLU A 94 2.79 16.00 -43.27
N LEU A 95 2.46 14.72 -43.49
CA LEU A 95 2.27 14.16 -44.80
C LEU A 95 1.08 14.76 -45.53
N ASP A 96 -0.05 14.97 -44.81
CA ASP A 96 -1.23 15.63 -45.35
C ASP A 96 -0.92 17.08 -45.77
N LEU A 97 -0.20 17.82 -44.96
CA LEU A 97 0.27 19.16 -45.28
C LEU A 97 1.14 19.16 -46.51
N LYS A 98 2.11 18.26 -46.60
CA LYS A 98 3.02 18.13 -47.75
C LYS A 98 2.26 17.76 -49.04
N ALA A 99 1.30 16.87 -48.95
CA ALA A 99 0.42 16.52 -50.09
C ALA A 99 -0.41 17.73 -50.54
N ALA A 100 -1.06 18.43 -49.63
CA ALA A 100 -1.83 19.62 -49.92
C ALA A 100 -0.99 20.76 -50.52
N GLN A 101 0.29 20.91 -50.05
CA GLN A 101 1.25 21.86 -50.63
C GLN A 101 1.54 21.54 -52.08
N LYS A 102 1.81 20.26 -52.39
CA LYS A 102 2.10 19.82 -53.77
C LYS A 102 0.90 19.93 -54.69
N ASP A 103 -0.30 19.69 -54.18
CA ASP A 103 -1.54 19.84 -54.95
C ASP A 103 -1.82 21.32 -55.26
N HIS A 104 -1.61 22.22 -54.29
CA HIS A 104 -1.75 23.66 -54.48
C HIS A 104 -0.70 24.19 -55.48
N GLU A 105 0.56 23.77 -55.34
CA GLU A 105 1.66 24.12 -56.27
C GLU A 105 1.26 23.77 -57.72
N ARG A 106 0.86 22.51 -57.97
CA ARG A 106 0.42 22.02 -59.29
C ARG A 106 -0.79 22.76 -59.84
N ALA A 107 -1.81 23.04 -58.98
CA ALA A 107 -3.01 23.77 -59.37
C ALA A 107 -2.69 25.23 -59.72
N SER A 108 -1.80 25.86 -58.97
CA SER A 108 -1.36 27.24 -59.21
C SER A 108 -0.56 27.35 -60.52
N GLU A 109 0.43 26.45 -60.75
CA GLU A 109 1.16 26.42 -62.02
C GLU A 109 0.23 26.20 -63.26
N LYS A 110 -0.78 25.33 -63.10
CA LYS A 110 -1.75 25.06 -64.14
C LYS A 110 -2.58 26.31 -64.45
N TYR A 111 -3.10 26.97 -63.41
CA TYR A 111 -3.86 28.21 -63.54
C TYR A 111 -3.02 29.31 -64.15
N GLU A 112 -1.78 29.57 -63.75
CA GLU A 112 -0.87 30.53 -64.34
C GLU A 112 -0.67 30.31 -65.88
N LYS A 113 -0.45 29.05 -66.26
CA LYS A 113 -0.37 28.64 -67.67
C LYS A 113 -1.69 28.87 -68.42
N ALA A 114 -2.82 28.60 -67.78
CA ALA A 114 -4.18 28.83 -68.32
C ALA A 114 -4.45 30.34 -68.58
N VAL A 115 -4.01 31.20 -67.61
CA VAL A 115 -4.09 32.67 -67.78
C VAL A 115 -3.30 33.10 -69.02
N ALA A 116 -2.07 32.70 -69.14
CA ALA A 116 -1.18 33.06 -70.28
C ALA A 116 -1.74 32.57 -71.66
N LEU A 117 -2.39 31.38 -71.68
CA LEU A 117 -3.05 30.87 -72.90
C LEU A 117 -4.37 31.61 -73.22
N HIS A 118 -5.13 32.01 -72.20
CA HIS A 118 -6.38 32.76 -72.38
C HIS A 118 -6.06 34.17 -72.94
N GLU A 119 -5.04 34.85 -72.40
CA GLU A 119 -4.58 36.14 -72.94
C GLU A 119 -4.23 36.08 -74.44
N ARG A 120 -3.70 34.92 -74.86
CA ARG A 120 -3.40 34.66 -76.27
C ARG A 120 -4.59 34.11 -77.09
N GLN A 121 -5.80 34.08 -76.50
CA GLN A 121 -7.02 33.58 -77.09
C GLN A 121 -7.02 32.07 -77.44
N PHE A 122 -6.13 31.30 -76.85
CA PHE A 122 -6.02 29.83 -77.04
C PHE A 122 -6.86 29.04 -76.06
N LEU A 123 -7.43 29.68 -75.01
CA LEU A 123 -8.23 29.03 -73.96
C LEU A 123 -9.56 29.77 -73.80
N SER A 124 -10.66 29.06 -73.58
CA SER A 124 -11.95 29.63 -73.31
C SER A 124 -12.05 30.20 -71.86
N THR A 125 -12.91 31.18 -71.65
CA THR A 125 -13.17 31.76 -70.33
C THR A 125 -13.72 30.70 -69.33
N ASP A 126 -14.50 29.72 -69.78
CA ASP A 126 -15.03 28.66 -68.92
C ASP A 126 -13.92 27.70 -68.44
N GLN A 127 -12.97 27.37 -69.30
CA GLN A 127 -11.82 26.55 -68.90
C GLN A 127 -10.93 27.27 -67.92
N LEU A 128 -10.68 28.58 -68.10
CA LEU A 128 -9.92 29.43 -67.16
C LEU A 128 -10.61 29.41 -65.79
N LYS A 129 -11.95 29.66 -65.75
CA LYS A 129 -12.71 29.64 -64.48
C LYS A 129 -12.66 28.25 -63.81
N GLN A 130 -12.69 27.18 -64.56
CA GLN A 130 -12.54 25.82 -64.03
C GLN A 130 -11.19 25.62 -63.33
N ASP A 131 -10.08 26.08 -63.95
CA ASP A 131 -8.74 25.97 -63.35
C ASP A 131 -8.56 26.92 -62.14
N GLU A 132 -9.24 28.07 -62.13
CA GLU A 132 -9.33 28.96 -60.96
C GLU A 132 -10.00 28.28 -59.79
N VAL A 133 -11.15 27.63 -60.00
CA VAL A 133 -11.87 26.90 -58.96
C VAL A 133 -11.00 25.79 -58.37
N VAL A 134 -10.30 25.03 -59.20
CA VAL A 134 -9.37 23.96 -58.77
C VAL A 134 -8.24 24.54 -57.89
N ARG A 135 -7.67 25.69 -58.30
CA ARG A 135 -6.65 26.36 -57.50
C ARG A 135 -7.17 26.80 -56.13
N ILE A 136 -8.36 27.45 -56.09
CA ILE A 136 -9.01 27.88 -54.84
C ILE A 136 -9.32 26.68 -53.92
N GLN A 137 -9.79 25.56 -54.49
CA GLN A 137 -10.03 24.33 -53.72
C GLN A 137 -8.73 23.77 -53.13
N ALA A 138 -7.63 23.75 -53.90
CA ALA A 138 -6.33 23.32 -53.44
C ALA A 138 -5.76 24.23 -52.33
N GLU A 139 -5.92 25.54 -52.47
CA GLU A 139 -5.55 26.53 -51.44
C GLU A 139 -6.32 26.33 -50.14
N SER A 140 -7.64 26.10 -50.22
CA SER A 140 -8.48 25.80 -49.06
C SER A 140 -8.04 24.52 -48.36
N LYS A 141 -7.72 23.45 -49.11
CA LYS A 141 -7.17 22.21 -48.53
C LYS A 141 -5.83 22.42 -47.83
N LEU A 142 -4.92 23.21 -48.46
CA LEU A 142 -3.64 23.57 -47.85
C LEU A 142 -3.82 24.33 -46.54
N GLN A 143 -4.73 25.30 -46.51
CA GLN A 143 -5.02 26.07 -45.30
C GLN A 143 -5.61 25.18 -44.21
N THR A 144 -6.52 24.26 -44.56
CA THR A 144 -7.08 23.27 -43.62
C THR A 144 -5.99 22.39 -43.04
N ALA A 145 -5.10 21.83 -43.86
CA ALA A 145 -3.99 20.98 -43.39
C ALA A 145 -3.03 21.75 -42.47
N ARG A 146 -2.71 23.00 -42.78
CA ARG A 146 -1.91 23.86 -41.89
C ARG A 146 -2.57 24.07 -40.54
N THR A 147 -3.87 24.45 -40.57
CA THR A 147 -4.62 24.68 -39.32
C THR A 147 -4.72 23.41 -38.48
N ASN A 148 -4.95 22.24 -39.09
CA ASN A 148 -5.02 20.97 -38.38
C ASN A 148 -3.67 20.65 -37.70
N LEU A 149 -2.56 20.80 -38.38
CA LEU A 149 -1.24 20.60 -37.80
C LEU A 149 -0.97 21.58 -36.65
N GLN A 150 -1.30 22.88 -36.85
CA GLN A 150 -1.13 23.90 -35.83
C GLN A 150 -1.97 23.62 -34.59
N VAL A 151 -3.27 23.33 -34.75
CA VAL A 151 -4.17 23.00 -33.62
C VAL A 151 -3.67 21.77 -32.86
N HIS A 152 -3.16 20.77 -33.58
CA HIS A 152 -2.64 19.58 -32.94
C HIS A 152 -1.35 19.89 -32.15
N THR A 153 -0.40 20.62 -32.74
CA THR A 153 0.91 20.91 -32.11
C THR A 153 0.82 21.91 -30.97
N GLU A 154 0.00 22.95 -31.11
CA GLU A 154 -0.06 24.03 -30.12
C GLU A 154 -1.03 23.73 -28.97
N PHE A 155 -2.09 22.97 -29.22
CA PHE A 155 -3.17 22.77 -28.23
C PHE A 155 -3.42 21.33 -27.86
N THR A 156 -3.67 20.44 -28.84
CA THR A 156 -4.15 19.09 -28.54
C THR A 156 -3.07 18.28 -27.83
N GLN A 157 -1.90 18.16 -28.42
CA GLN A 157 -0.80 17.40 -27.81
C GLN A 157 -0.35 17.96 -26.46
N VAL A 158 -0.32 19.29 -26.32
CA VAL A 158 0.09 19.95 -25.07
C VAL A 158 -0.91 19.66 -23.95
N LYS A 159 -2.20 19.75 -24.26
CA LYS A 159 -3.28 19.44 -23.31
C LYS A 159 -3.24 17.98 -22.87
N GLU A 160 -3.14 17.06 -23.84
CA GLU A 160 -3.14 15.63 -23.54
C GLU A 160 -1.90 15.20 -22.76
N LYS A 161 -0.73 15.68 -23.17
CA LYS A 161 0.52 15.45 -22.44
C LYS A 161 0.41 15.93 -21.00
N ARG A 162 -0.05 17.17 -20.80
CA ARG A 162 -0.19 17.75 -19.47
C ARG A 162 -1.13 16.96 -18.58
N LYS A 163 -2.23 16.43 -19.16
CA LYS A 163 -3.16 15.57 -18.42
C LYS A 163 -2.46 14.30 -17.94
N LEU A 164 -1.74 13.60 -18.84
CA LEU A 164 -1.04 12.36 -18.51
C LEU A 164 0.10 12.57 -17.51
N GLU A 165 0.83 13.68 -17.59
CA GLU A 165 1.82 14.08 -16.60
C GLU A 165 1.17 14.31 -15.21
N THR A 166 0.02 14.97 -15.17
CA THR A 166 -0.74 15.16 -13.92
C THR A 166 -1.23 13.84 -13.35
N ASP A 167 -1.70 12.91 -14.19
CA ASP A 167 -2.13 11.58 -13.75
C ASP A 167 -0.95 10.80 -13.11
N ILE A 168 0.29 10.99 -13.61
CA ILE A 168 1.52 10.41 -13.01
C ILE A 168 1.81 11.09 -11.67
N ASP A 169 1.81 12.42 -11.60
CA ASP A 169 2.06 13.17 -10.37
C ASP A 169 1.07 12.77 -9.26
N ASP A 170 -0.20 12.63 -9.62
CA ASP A 170 -1.26 12.17 -8.70
C ASP A 170 -1.02 10.74 -8.21
N ALA A 171 -0.59 9.83 -9.10
CA ALA A 171 -0.26 8.46 -8.74
C ALA A 171 0.99 8.38 -7.84
N GLU A 172 2.02 9.21 -8.07
CA GLU A 172 3.20 9.32 -7.21
C GLU A 172 2.85 9.86 -5.83
N ALA A 173 2.04 10.92 -5.77
CA ALA A 173 1.55 11.46 -4.51
C ALA A 173 0.68 10.44 -3.74
N GLN A 174 -0.11 9.64 -4.44
CA GLN A 174 -0.90 8.57 -3.82
C GLN A 174 -0.01 7.44 -3.27
N LEU A 175 1.04 7.06 -3.99
CA LEU A 175 2.04 6.09 -3.51
C LEU A 175 2.70 6.58 -2.23
N GLU A 176 3.16 7.84 -2.20
CA GLU A 176 3.78 8.43 -1.02
C GLU A 176 2.82 8.47 0.18
N ARG A 177 1.56 8.89 -0.04
CA ARG A 177 0.53 8.86 1.01
C ARG A 177 0.30 7.45 1.55
N THR A 178 0.29 6.44 0.66
CA THR A 178 0.12 5.04 1.06
C THR A 178 1.30 4.56 1.91
N VAL A 179 2.54 4.89 1.54
CA VAL A 179 3.74 4.55 2.34
C VAL A 179 3.61 5.12 3.76
N ARG A 180 3.37 6.44 3.88
CA ARG A 180 3.27 7.11 5.18
C ARG A 180 2.11 6.57 6.04
N LYS A 181 0.98 6.29 5.42
CA LYS A 181 -0.18 5.68 6.10
C LYS A 181 0.18 4.31 6.64
N ASN A 182 0.78 3.47 5.82
CA ASN A 182 1.20 2.11 6.18
C ASN A 182 2.20 2.11 7.34
N GLU A 183 3.17 3.00 7.34
CA GLU A 183 4.14 3.17 8.44
C GLU A 183 3.45 3.54 9.75
N SER A 184 2.51 4.48 9.71
CA SER A 184 1.75 4.91 10.89
C SER A 184 0.86 3.78 11.45
N GLU A 185 0.14 3.08 10.59
CA GLU A 185 -0.73 1.97 10.99
C GLU A 185 0.08 0.79 11.55
N LEU A 186 1.20 0.44 10.90
CA LEU A 186 2.08 -0.63 11.38
C LEU A 186 2.69 -0.28 12.74
N SER A 187 3.16 0.96 12.93
CA SER A 187 3.68 1.44 14.22
C SER A 187 2.63 1.35 15.33
N SER A 188 1.38 1.72 15.04
CA SER A 188 0.27 1.61 16.01
C SER A 188 -0.01 0.15 16.39
N LYS A 189 -0.01 -0.77 15.40
CA LYS A 189 -0.22 -2.21 15.67
C LYS A 189 0.95 -2.83 16.44
N GLN A 190 2.19 -2.44 16.11
CA GLN A 190 3.38 -2.85 16.86
C GLN A 190 3.31 -2.42 18.32
N ALA A 191 2.96 -1.15 18.57
CA ALA A 191 2.82 -0.65 19.95
C ALA A 191 1.74 -1.40 20.74
N SER A 192 0.63 -1.78 20.08
CA SER A 192 -0.43 -2.59 20.69
C SER A 192 0.06 -4.00 21.03
N LEU A 193 0.83 -4.62 20.13
CA LEU A 193 1.44 -5.93 20.35
C LEU A 193 2.45 -5.89 21.52
N ASP A 194 3.33 -4.90 21.53
CA ASP A 194 4.35 -4.74 22.58
C ASP A 194 3.69 -4.57 23.95
N LYS A 195 2.59 -3.80 24.02
CA LYS A 195 1.80 -3.64 25.25
C LYS A 195 1.21 -4.98 25.71
N ALA A 196 0.58 -5.72 24.82
CA ALA A 196 -0.04 -7.01 25.15
C ALA A 196 1.01 -8.06 25.60
N LEU A 197 2.17 -8.09 24.95
CA LEU A 197 3.29 -8.97 25.34
C LEU A 197 3.88 -8.56 26.70
N ALA A 198 3.99 -7.27 27.00
CA ALA A 198 4.46 -6.80 28.29
C ALA A 198 3.49 -7.16 29.42
N GLU A 199 2.19 -7.07 29.18
CA GLU A 199 1.17 -7.50 30.14
C GLU A 199 1.19 -9.01 30.36
N LEU A 200 1.28 -9.81 29.32
CA LEU A 200 1.45 -11.27 29.42
C LEU A 200 2.67 -11.63 30.27
N ALA A 201 3.81 -11.02 29.98
CA ALA A 201 5.06 -11.27 30.75
C ALA A 201 4.92 -10.83 32.24
N GLN A 202 4.13 -9.82 32.53
CA GLN A 202 3.83 -9.43 33.90
C GLN A 202 2.97 -10.50 34.61
N ARG A 203 1.92 -10.99 33.98
CA ARG A 203 1.06 -12.06 34.52
C ARG A 203 1.81 -13.36 34.71
N GLU A 204 2.68 -13.74 33.77
CA GLU A 204 3.55 -14.92 33.92
C GLU A 204 4.46 -14.82 35.13
N ARG A 205 5.07 -13.65 35.38
CA ARG A 205 5.88 -13.42 36.57
C ARG A 205 5.08 -13.50 37.85
N GLN A 206 3.85 -12.97 37.84
CA GLN A 206 2.97 -13.03 39.00
C GLN A 206 2.55 -14.47 39.32
N MET A 207 2.18 -15.24 38.31
CA MET A 207 1.88 -16.65 38.44
C MET A 207 3.03 -17.44 39.00
N ALA A 208 4.25 -17.28 38.46
CA ALA A 208 5.46 -17.94 38.95
C ALA A 208 5.79 -17.58 40.42
N LYS A 209 5.45 -16.34 40.87
CA LYS A 209 5.58 -15.94 42.28
C LYS A 209 4.59 -16.68 43.16
N LEU A 210 3.32 -16.76 42.76
CA LEU A 210 2.28 -17.49 43.48
C LEU A 210 2.59 -18.98 43.58
N GLU A 211 3.07 -19.61 42.53
CA GLU A 211 3.48 -21.00 42.50
C GLU A 211 4.64 -21.26 43.48
N ARG A 212 5.66 -20.41 43.52
CA ARG A 212 6.74 -20.51 44.52
C ARG A 212 6.25 -20.34 45.94
N GLN A 213 5.29 -19.43 46.20
CA GLN A 213 4.70 -19.27 47.52
C GLN A 213 3.91 -20.49 47.94
N LEU A 214 3.16 -21.11 47.02
CA LEU A 214 2.45 -22.37 47.26
C LEU A 214 3.42 -23.55 47.53
N GLU A 215 4.52 -23.63 46.81
CA GLU A 215 5.57 -24.65 47.11
C GLU A 215 6.13 -24.48 48.52
N GLN A 216 6.27 -23.23 49.00
CA GLN A 216 6.79 -22.92 50.33
C GLN A 216 5.78 -23.16 51.47
N THR A 217 4.47 -23.37 51.18
CA THR A 217 3.47 -23.73 52.18
C THR A 217 3.62 -25.18 52.64
N VAL A 218 4.35 -26.00 51.90
CA VAL A 218 4.62 -27.42 52.27
C VAL A 218 6.06 -27.52 52.73
N ILE A 219 6.24 -27.73 54.04
CA ILE A 219 7.53 -27.91 54.67
C ILE A 219 7.86 -29.41 54.69
N LYS A 220 8.94 -29.82 54.07
CA LYS A 220 9.35 -31.23 53.94
C LYS A 220 10.57 -31.54 54.80
N ALA A 221 10.72 -32.80 55.17
CA ALA A 221 11.87 -33.30 55.94
C ALA A 221 13.14 -33.22 55.06
N PRO A 222 14.23 -32.58 55.52
CA PRO A 222 15.49 -32.50 54.79
C PRO A 222 16.28 -33.82 54.79
N THR A 223 16.01 -34.71 55.75
CA THR A 223 16.66 -36.03 55.93
C THR A 223 15.78 -36.97 56.73
N ASP A 224 16.10 -38.24 56.73
CA ASP A 224 15.43 -39.24 57.58
C ASP A 224 15.69 -38.90 59.06
N GLY A 225 14.65 -39.01 59.90
CA GLY A 225 14.79 -38.67 61.32
C GLY A 225 13.51 -38.83 62.15
N LEU A 226 13.61 -38.41 63.38
CA LEU A 226 12.46 -38.33 64.35
C LEU A 226 12.02 -36.87 64.48
N VAL A 227 10.74 -36.63 64.45
CA VAL A 227 10.16 -35.29 64.64
C VAL A 227 10.10 -34.96 66.11
N VAL A 228 10.74 -33.86 66.51
CA VAL A 228 10.67 -33.32 67.87
C VAL A 228 10.26 -31.84 67.82
N TYR A 229 9.25 -31.47 68.61
CA TYR A 229 8.82 -30.09 68.72
C TYR A 229 9.71 -29.34 69.69
N GLN A 230 10.21 -28.16 69.31
CA GLN A 230 10.94 -27.27 70.19
C GLN A 230 9.93 -26.26 70.73
N SER A 231 9.71 -26.29 72.07
CA SER A 231 8.85 -25.35 72.79
C SER A 231 9.49 -23.96 72.90
#